data_e984f9500238f43b3db536dd8b8c9ece
#
_entry.id   e984f9500238f43b3db536dd8b8c9ece
#
_cell.length_a   1.000
_cell.length_b   1.000
_cell.length_c   1.000
_cell.angle_alpha   90.00
_cell.angle_beta   90.00
_cell.angle_gamma   90.00
#
_symmetry.space_group_name_H-M   'P 1'
#
loop_
_entity.id
_entity.type
_entity.pdbx_description
1 polymer ?
#
loop_
_entity_poly.entity_id
_entity_poly.type
_entity_poly.pdbx_seq_one_letter_code
_entity_poly.pdbx_strand_id
1 'polypeptide(L)'
;MAQTGWIRLASPHPPFWLMRPAAFVPHAWRTSLLGLLSLIAIGGVLAGAAGSPARAGSATEAPTRQGSPKAAAAPASATAELAALVEHLRRQGAVFYGAWWCPHCTHQKELFGQEVALRLPYVECDRDEAGRRRCADAAVRVYPTWDLNGQRREGLLTIEELRVWSRFAASR
;
A
#
# COMPACT_ATOMS: atom_id res chain seq x y z
N MET A 1 -14.06 26.78 -61.76
CA MET A 1 -14.24 25.75 -60.69
C MET A 1 -12.87 25.27 -60.30
N ALA A 2 -12.34 25.79 -59.18
CA ALA A 2 -10.98 25.52 -58.72
C ALA A 2 -11.04 24.54 -57.55
N GLN A 3 -10.40 23.37 -57.69
CA GLN A 3 -10.26 22.38 -56.63
C GLN A 3 -8.94 22.69 -55.89
N THR A 4 -9.06 23.14 -54.67
CA THR A 4 -7.94 23.34 -53.77
C THR A 4 -7.57 22.01 -53.10
N GLY A 5 -6.43 21.43 -53.55
CA GLY A 5 -5.84 20.21 -52.96
C GLY A 5 -5.26 20.49 -51.60
N TRP A 6 -5.66 19.71 -50.60
CA TRP A 6 -5.06 19.67 -49.28
C TRP A 6 -3.77 18.83 -49.32
N ILE A 7 -2.64 19.49 -49.21
CA ILE A 7 -1.35 18.82 -49.04
C ILE A 7 -1.25 18.37 -47.59
N ARG A 8 -1.31 17.05 -47.35
CA ARG A 8 -0.97 16.45 -46.04
C ARG A 8 0.53 16.52 -45.87
N LEU A 9 1.00 17.35 -44.98
CA LEU A 9 2.37 17.30 -44.49
C LEU A 9 2.51 16.06 -43.57
N ALA A 10 3.15 15.03 -44.09
CA ALA A 10 3.56 13.88 -43.32
C ALA A 10 4.73 14.27 -42.40
N SER A 11 4.53 14.14 -41.10
CA SER A 11 5.61 14.32 -40.12
C SER A 11 6.61 13.19 -40.26
N PRO A 12 7.92 13.47 -40.38
CA PRO A 12 8.95 12.45 -40.43
C PRO A 12 9.20 11.92 -39.00
N HIS A 13 8.65 10.75 -38.67
CA HIS A 13 9.11 10.00 -37.51
C HIS A 13 10.46 9.38 -37.82
N PRO A 14 11.49 9.54 -36.96
CA PRO A 14 12.77 8.89 -37.17
C PRO A 14 12.62 7.36 -37.09
N PRO A 15 13.34 6.60 -37.93
CA PRO A 15 13.19 5.14 -37.94
C PRO A 15 13.78 4.54 -36.64
N PHE A 16 13.04 3.57 -36.12
CA PHE A 16 13.22 2.87 -34.85
C PHE A 16 14.61 2.23 -34.61
N TRP A 17 15.42 2.05 -35.66
CA TRP A 17 16.71 1.38 -35.57
C TRP A 17 17.88 2.28 -35.14
N LEU A 18 17.67 3.59 -34.90
CA LEU A 18 18.70 4.52 -34.43
C LEU A 18 18.82 4.68 -32.93
N MET A 19 18.01 3.96 -32.11
CA MET A 19 18.21 3.93 -30.67
C MET A 19 19.37 3.01 -30.31
N ARG A 20 20.57 3.61 -30.15
CA ARG A 20 21.76 2.93 -29.60
C ARG A 20 21.47 2.53 -28.15
N PRO A 21 21.74 1.27 -27.76
CA PRO A 21 21.61 0.89 -26.36
C PRO A 21 22.66 1.63 -25.53
N ALA A 22 22.23 2.31 -24.48
CA ALA A 22 23.11 2.90 -23.50
C ALA A 22 23.94 1.79 -22.83
N ALA A 23 25.27 1.99 -22.83
CA ALA A 23 26.23 1.05 -22.28
C ALA A 23 25.91 0.75 -20.80
N PHE A 24 25.67 -0.51 -20.51
CA PHE A 24 25.56 -1.06 -19.16
C PHE A 24 26.93 -1.01 -18.48
N VAL A 25 27.10 -0.13 -17.51
CA VAL A 25 28.30 -0.07 -16.67
C VAL A 25 28.11 -1.01 -15.49
N PRO A 26 28.86 -2.12 -15.38
CA PRO A 26 28.80 -2.98 -14.23
C PRO A 26 29.49 -2.32 -13.03
N HIS A 27 28.75 -2.04 -11.97
CA HIS A 27 29.33 -1.62 -10.71
C HIS A 27 30.01 -2.84 -10.07
N ALA A 28 31.32 -2.82 -10.09
CA ALA A 28 32.18 -3.79 -9.40
C ALA A 28 31.93 -3.70 -7.89
N TRP A 29 31.47 -4.78 -7.32
CA TRP A 29 31.32 -4.97 -5.88
C TRP A 29 32.71 -5.13 -5.26
N ARG A 30 33.14 -4.11 -4.55
CA ARG A 30 34.35 -4.21 -3.70
C ARG A 30 33.97 -4.96 -2.44
N THR A 31 34.42 -6.21 -2.38
CA THR A 31 34.49 -7.02 -1.17
C THR A 31 35.49 -6.36 -0.20
N SER A 32 35.01 -5.95 0.98
CA SER A 32 35.85 -5.69 2.15
C SER A 32 35.59 -6.74 3.20
N LEU A 33 36.48 -7.71 3.25
CA LEU A 33 36.71 -8.62 4.36
C LEU A 33 37.65 -7.92 5.37
N LEU A 34 37.25 -7.87 6.62
CA LEU A 34 38.05 -7.75 7.87
C LEU A 34 36.96 -7.61 8.95
N GLY A 35 36.63 -8.57 9.78
CA GLY A 35 37.49 -9.30 10.71
C GLY A 35 37.51 -8.57 12.05
N LEU A 36 36.67 -9.03 13.00
CA LEU A 36 37.08 -8.96 14.40
C LEU A 36 36.15 -9.83 15.27
N LEU A 37 36.73 -10.96 15.68
CA LEU A 37 36.31 -11.79 16.79
C LEU A 37 36.32 -10.97 18.08
N SER A 38 35.27 -11.05 18.89
CA SER A 38 35.33 -10.75 20.31
C SER A 38 34.44 -11.72 21.08
N LEU A 39 35.11 -12.72 21.61
CA LEU A 39 34.69 -13.61 22.71
C LEU A 39 34.70 -12.77 23.99
N ILE A 40 33.59 -12.71 24.72
CA ILE A 40 33.61 -12.52 26.17
C ILE A 40 32.61 -13.49 26.78
N ALA A 41 33.16 -14.45 27.48
CA ALA A 41 32.50 -15.41 28.36
C ALA A 41 32.46 -14.87 29.81
N ILE A 42 31.74 -15.62 30.65
CA ILE A 42 31.78 -15.60 32.15
C ILE A 42 30.76 -14.60 32.74
N GLY A 43 29.81 -14.96 33.54
CA GLY A 43 29.67 -15.98 34.58
C GLY A 43 28.70 -15.50 35.64
N GLY A 44 28.14 -16.38 36.43
CA GLY A 44 27.54 -16.07 37.75
C GLY A 44 26.03 -16.34 37.84
N VAL A 45 25.59 -17.48 38.14
CA VAL A 45 25.23 -18.17 39.42
C VAL A 45 24.77 -17.24 40.55
N LEU A 46 23.53 -17.43 40.99
CA LEU A 46 23.05 -17.71 42.34
C LEU A 46 21.52 -17.59 42.42
N ALA A 47 20.91 -18.65 42.66
CA ALA A 47 19.93 -19.14 43.60
C ALA A 47 19.32 -18.13 44.60
N GLY A 48 18.02 -18.14 44.71
CA GLY A 48 17.25 -17.53 45.76
C GLY A 48 15.86 -18.13 45.78
N ALA A 49 15.69 -19.05 46.68
CA ALA A 49 14.43 -19.79 46.97
C ALA A 49 13.52 -18.94 47.90
N ALA A 50 12.27 -19.37 47.91
CA ALA A 50 11.29 -19.30 48.99
C ALA A 50 10.27 -18.17 48.98
N GLY A 51 9.00 -18.60 49.01
CA GLY A 51 7.93 -17.84 49.60
C GLY A 51 6.58 -17.87 48.86
N SER A 52 5.86 -18.99 48.88
CA SER A 52 4.39 -18.95 48.79
C SER A 52 3.82 -18.36 50.08
N PRO A 53 2.67 -17.65 50.04
CA PRO A 53 1.48 -18.36 50.40
C PRO A 53 0.26 -18.09 49.47
N ALA A 54 -0.53 -19.15 49.38
CA ALA A 54 -1.85 -19.19 48.82
C ALA A 54 -2.77 -18.11 49.37
N ARG A 55 -3.49 -17.42 48.47
CA ARG A 55 -4.77 -16.78 48.85
C ARG A 55 -5.84 -17.17 47.85
N ALA A 56 -6.68 -18.07 48.33
CA ALA A 56 -7.95 -18.38 47.72
C ALA A 56 -8.81 -17.11 47.73
N GLY A 57 -9.30 -16.72 46.58
CA GLY A 57 -10.28 -15.68 46.41
C GLY A 57 -11.11 -16.08 45.20
N SER A 58 -12.20 -16.81 45.48
CA SER A 58 -13.29 -17.06 44.53
C SER A 58 -13.90 -15.70 44.14
N ALA A 59 -13.86 -15.38 42.87
CA ALA A 59 -14.87 -14.54 42.26
C ALA A 59 -14.99 -14.98 40.80
N THR A 60 -16.00 -15.76 40.55
CA THR A 60 -16.57 -16.05 39.25
C THR A 60 -17.05 -14.73 38.66
N GLU A 61 -16.28 -14.15 37.77
CA GLU A 61 -16.77 -13.09 36.93
C GLU A 61 -16.51 -13.53 35.48
N ALA A 62 -17.60 -13.98 34.85
CA ALA A 62 -17.64 -14.27 33.45
C ALA A 62 -17.20 -13.02 32.65
N PRO A 63 -16.28 -13.13 31.68
CA PRO A 63 -16.01 -12.00 30.80
C PRO A 63 -17.28 -11.74 30.00
N THR A 64 -17.96 -10.66 30.33
CA THR A 64 -18.98 -10.06 29.50
C THR A 64 -18.36 -9.88 28.12
N ARG A 65 -18.84 -10.65 27.17
CA ARG A 65 -18.57 -10.54 25.76
C ARG A 65 -18.95 -9.11 25.36
N GLN A 66 -18.02 -8.18 25.49
CA GLN A 66 -18.16 -6.84 24.90
C GLN A 66 -18.30 -7.07 23.41
N GLY A 67 -19.53 -6.89 22.94
CA GLY A 67 -19.85 -6.93 21.52
C GLY A 67 -18.88 -5.98 20.81
N SER A 68 -18.22 -6.48 19.76
CA SER A 68 -17.46 -5.65 18.84
C SER A 68 -18.30 -4.41 18.54
N PRO A 69 -17.74 -3.20 18.62
CA PRO A 69 -18.48 -2.02 18.24
C PRO A 69 -18.88 -2.20 16.78
N LYS A 70 -20.17 -2.45 16.55
CA LYS A 70 -20.79 -2.34 15.24
C LYS A 70 -20.33 -1.00 14.70
N ALA A 71 -19.51 -1.02 13.64
CA ALA A 71 -18.99 0.17 13.02
C ALA A 71 -20.12 1.18 12.89
N ALA A 72 -20.06 2.25 13.66
CA ALA A 72 -21.07 3.30 13.63
C ALA A 72 -21.08 3.82 12.19
N ALA A 73 -22.23 3.77 11.54
CA ALA A 73 -22.39 4.31 10.20
C ALA A 73 -21.93 5.77 10.24
N ALA A 74 -20.91 6.09 9.47
CA ALA A 74 -20.40 7.46 9.35
C ALA A 74 -21.58 8.37 8.94
N PRO A 75 -21.66 9.61 9.44
CA PRO A 75 -22.73 10.52 9.03
C PRO A 75 -22.72 10.67 7.51
N ALA A 76 -23.88 10.79 6.89
CA ALA A 76 -24.04 10.79 5.42
C ALA A 76 -23.10 11.77 4.70
N SER A 77 -22.75 12.91 5.33
CA SER A 77 -21.78 13.86 4.83
C SER A 77 -20.36 13.28 4.75
N ALA A 78 -19.91 12.56 5.77
CA ALA A 78 -18.59 11.93 5.77
C ALA A 78 -18.50 10.82 4.71
N THR A 79 -19.54 10.02 4.54
CA THR A 79 -19.60 9.01 3.47
C THR A 79 -19.54 9.64 2.09
N ALA A 80 -20.24 10.76 1.88
CA ALA A 80 -20.21 11.50 0.63
C ALA A 80 -18.82 12.09 0.33
N GLU A 81 -18.10 12.59 1.33
CA GLU A 81 -16.74 13.09 1.16
C GLU A 81 -15.75 11.95 0.80
N LEU A 82 -15.87 10.79 1.47
CA LEU A 82 -15.05 9.62 1.13
C LEU A 82 -15.33 9.13 -0.29
N ALA A 83 -16.60 9.13 -0.69
CA ALA A 83 -16.98 8.80 -2.06
C ALA A 83 -16.39 9.79 -3.08
N ALA A 84 -16.42 11.07 -2.78
CA ALA A 84 -15.82 12.10 -3.63
C ALA A 84 -14.29 11.95 -3.74
N LEU A 85 -13.61 11.59 -2.64
CA LEU A 85 -12.18 11.27 -2.65
C LEU A 85 -11.88 10.07 -3.54
N VAL A 86 -12.66 8.98 -3.44
CA VAL A 86 -12.46 7.79 -4.29
C VAL A 86 -12.64 8.14 -5.77
N GLU A 87 -13.67 8.91 -6.12
CA GLU A 87 -13.88 9.34 -7.50
C GLU A 87 -12.74 10.26 -7.99
N HIS A 88 -12.20 11.11 -7.13
CA HIS A 88 -11.02 11.90 -7.45
C HIS A 88 -9.80 11.02 -7.72
N LEU A 89 -9.49 10.07 -6.84
CA LEU A 89 -8.38 9.12 -7.01
C LEU A 89 -8.50 8.36 -8.33
N ARG A 90 -9.71 7.87 -8.65
CA ARG A 90 -9.98 7.18 -9.92
C ARG A 90 -9.74 8.06 -11.15
N ARG A 91 -10.25 9.29 -11.12
CA ARG A 91 -10.03 10.25 -12.23
C ARG A 91 -8.58 10.62 -12.42
N GLN A 92 -7.79 10.65 -11.34
CA GLN A 92 -6.35 10.90 -11.40
C GLN A 92 -5.53 9.67 -11.84
N GLY A 93 -6.18 8.53 -12.03
CA GLY A 93 -5.51 7.29 -12.41
C GLY A 93 -4.77 6.60 -11.26
N ALA A 94 -5.16 6.89 -10.01
CA ALA A 94 -4.60 6.18 -8.87
C ALA A 94 -4.92 4.68 -8.94
N VAL A 95 -4.00 3.86 -8.45
CA VAL A 95 -4.17 2.41 -8.32
C VAL A 95 -3.82 2.00 -6.90
N PHE A 96 -4.66 1.16 -6.31
CA PHE A 96 -4.45 0.55 -5.01
C PHE A 96 -4.15 -0.94 -5.18
N TYR A 97 -2.90 -1.33 -5.03
CA TYR A 97 -2.45 -2.71 -5.10
C TYR A 97 -2.49 -3.38 -3.73
N GLY A 98 -3.03 -4.58 -3.67
CA GLY A 98 -3.10 -5.33 -2.42
C GLY A 98 -3.41 -6.79 -2.65
N ALA A 99 -3.49 -7.56 -1.56
CA ALA A 99 -3.82 -8.97 -1.57
C ALA A 99 -4.99 -9.25 -0.62
N TRP A 100 -5.84 -10.21 -0.97
CA TRP A 100 -7.04 -10.57 -0.22
C TRP A 100 -6.76 -11.01 1.23
N TRP A 101 -5.60 -11.59 1.48
CA TRP A 101 -5.15 -12.08 2.80
C TRP A 101 -4.39 -11.02 3.62
N CYS A 102 -4.12 -9.84 3.05
CA CYS A 102 -3.31 -8.80 3.69
C CYS A 102 -4.16 -8.00 4.71
N PRO A 103 -3.86 -8.03 6.02
CA PRO A 103 -4.66 -7.33 7.02
C PRO A 103 -4.61 -5.81 6.86
N HIS A 104 -3.46 -5.24 6.44
CA HIS A 104 -3.35 -3.80 6.19
C HIS A 104 -4.18 -3.37 4.98
N CYS A 105 -4.35 -4.24 3.96
CA CYS A 105 -5.23 -3.95 2.83
C CYS A 105 -6.70 -3.95 3.24
N THR A 106 -7.09 -4.87 4.13
CA THR A 106 -8.42 -4.90 4.71
C THR A 106 -8.67 -3.63 5.52
N HIS A 107 -7.73 -3.27 6.39
CA HIS A 107 -7.84 -2.04 7.17
C HIS A 107 -7.90 -0.79 6.30
N GLN A 108 -7.10 -0.73 5.23
CA GLN A 108 -7.17 0.38 4.25
C GLN A 108 -8.57 0.53 3.64
N LYS A 109 -9.24 -0.58 3.32
CA LYS A 109 -10.62 -0.58 2.81
C LYS A 109 -11.62 -0.13 3.87
N GLU A 110 -11.44 -0.56 5.11
CA GLU A 110 -12.30 -0.21 6.25
C GLU A 110 -12.33 1.30 6.52
N LEU A 111 -11.21 2.01 6.30
CA LEU A 111 -11.15 3.48 6.45
C LEU A 111 -12.14 4.21 5.52
N PHE A 112 -12.52 3.60 4.40
CA PHE A 112 -13.52 4.14 3.47
C PHE A 112 -14.95 3.70 3.78
N GLY A 113 -15.12 2.72 4.67
CA GLY A 113 -16.40 2.07 4.91
C GLY A 113 -16.81 1.11 3.79
N GLN A 114 -17.68 0.16 4.11
CA GLN A 114 -18.00 -0.97 3.24
C GLN A 114 -18.49 -0.57 1.84
N GLU A 115 -19.38 0.41 1.76
CA GLU A 115 -20.00 0.83 0.51
C GLU A 115 -18.99 1.54 -0.41
N VAL A 116 -18.24 2.51 0.14
CA VAL A 116 -17.28 3.31 -0.62
C VAL A 116 -16.06 2.49 -1.03
N ALA A 117 -15.63 1.56 -0.17
CA ALA A 117 -14.51 0.66 -0.43
C ALA A 117 -14.68 -0.19 -1.71
N LEU A 118 -15.91 -0.53 -2.08
CA LEU A 118 -16.20 -1.28 -3.31
C LEU A 118 -15.86 -0.52 -4.59
N ARG A 119 -15.74 0.80 -4.49
CA ARG A 119 -15.41 1.69 -5.62
C ARG A 119 -13.94 2.07 -5.68
N LEU A 120 -13.12 1.63 -4.73
CA LEU A 120 -11.68 1.88 -4.75
C LEU A 120 -11.04 1.35 -6.05
N PRO A 121 -10.03 2.03 -6.60
CA PRO A 121 -9.28 1.57 -7.77
C PRO A 121 -8.34 0.41 -7.40
N TYR A 122 -8.92 -0.67 -6.88
CA TYR A 122 -8.20 -1.80 -6.29
C TYR A 122 -7.78 -2.83 -7.34
N VAL A 123 -6.54 -3.27 -7.24
CA VAL A 123 -5.98 -4.39 -7.99
C VAL A 123 -5.61 -5.49 -7.00
N GLU A 124 -6.29 -6.64 -7.16
CA GLU A 124 -5.96 -7.85 -6.40
C GLU A 124 -4.72 -8.51 -6.99
N CYS A 125 -3.69 -8.69 -6.16
CA CYS A 125 -2.38 -9.16 -6.61
C CYS A 125 -2.15 -10.67 -6.47
N ASP A 126 -2.99 -11.39 -5.72
CA ASP A 126 -2.64 -12.77 -5.35
C ASP A 126 -3.77 -13.80 -5.55
N ARG A 127 -4.97 -13.38 -5.94
CA ARG A 127 -6.09 -14.30 -6.12
C ARG A 127 -6.04 -15.04 -7.47
N ASP A 128 -5.60 -14.37 -8.52
CA ASP A 128 -5.57 -14.92 -9.87
C ASP A 128 -4.28 -14.54 -10.62
N GLU A 129 -4.03 -15.23 -11.73
CA GLU A 129 -2.82 -15.04 -12.53
C GLU A 129 -2.75 -13.66 -13.19
N ALA A 130 -3.89 -13.11 -13.60
CA ALA A 130 -3.94 -11.79 -14.24
C ALA A 130 -3.58 -10.68 -13.24
N GLY A 131 -4.06 -10.81 -12.00
CA GLY A 131 -3.70 -9.92 -10.90
C GLY A 131 -2.22 -10.01 -10.55
N ARG A 132 -1.69 -11.23 -10.40
CA ARG A 132 -0.26 -11.45 -10.14
C ARG A 132 0.61 -10.78 -11.21
N ARG A 133 0.29 -10.97 -12.49
CA ARG A 133 1.02 -10.33 -13.59
C ARG A 133 0.98 -8.81 -13.50
N ARG A 134 -0.21 -8.21 -13.35
CA ARG A 134 -0.33 -6.74 -13.23
C ARG A 134 0.51 -6.17 -12.11
N CYS A 135 0.55 -6.84 -10.96
CA CYS A 135 1.32 -6.39 -9.82
C CYS A 135 2.83 -6.61 -10.01
N ALA A 136 3.23 -7.69 -10.69
CA ALA A 136 4.61 -7.94 -11.07
C ALA A 136 5.12 -6.90 -12.07
N ASP A 137 4.33 -6.61 -13.12
CA ASP A 137 4.64 -5.60 -14.13
C ASP A 137 4.75 -4.20 -13.52
N ALA A 138 3.91 -3.91 -12.52
CA ALA A 138 3.99 -2.71 -11.72
C ALA A 138 5.10 -2.75 -10.66
N ALA A 139 5.89 -3.83 -10.57
CA ALA A 139 6.96 -4.04 -9.59
C ALA A 139 6.51 -3.80 -8.14
N VAL A 140 5.27 -4.21 -7.79
CA VAL A 140 4.73 -4.13 -6.43
C VAL A 140 5.42 -5.17 -5.55
N ARG A 141 5.98 -4.74 -4.41
CA ARG A 141 6.71 -5.62 -3.49
C ARG A 141 6.16 -5.63 -2.07
N VAL A 142 5.33 -4.65 -1.74
CA VAL A 142 4.74 -4.46 -0.41
C VAL A 142 3.24 -4.23 -0.55
N TYR A 143 2.46 -4.70 0.41
CA TYR A 143 1.01 -4.47 0.45
C TYR A 143 0.60 -3.75 1.75
N PRO A 144 -0.30 -2.78 1.64
CA PRO A 144 -0.81 -2.16 0.43
C PRO A 144 0.22 -1.25 -0.25
N THR A 145 0.08 -1.03 -1.56
CA THR A 145 0.82 -0.02 -2.31
C THR A 145 -0.17 0.83 -3.10
N TRP A 146 -0.04 2.13 -2.99
CA TRP A 146 -0.73 3.11 -3.81
C TRP A 146 0.20 3.66 -4.87
N ASP A 147 -0.28 3.78 -6.09
CA ASP A 147 0.43 4.43 -7.19
C ASP A 147 -0.46 5.53 -7.80
N LEU A 148 0.11 6.68 -8.05
CA LEU A 148 -0.53 7.79 -8.73
C LEU A 148 0.46 8.42 -9.70
N ASN A 149 0.31 8.12 -10.99
CA ASN A 149 1.20 8.63 -12.04
C ASN A 149 2.68 8.34 -11.77
N GLY A 150 2.99 7.13 -11.27
CA GLY A 150 4.35 6.70 -10.93
C GLY A 150 4.85 7.21 -9.57
N GLN A 151 4.09 8.04 -8.88
CA GLN A 151 4.36 8.38 -7.49
C GLN A 151 3.80 7.29 -6.58
N ARG A 152 4.68 6.60 -5.89
CA ARG A 152 4.33 5.46 -5.08
C ARG A 152 4.32 5.78 -3.58
N ARG A 153 3.35 5.19 -2.88
CA ARG A 153 3.25 5.16 -1.42
C ARG A 153 3.03 3.72 -0.98
N GLU A 154 3.89 3.23 -0.11
CA GLU A 154 3.84 1.88 0.42
C GLU A 154 3.31 1.89 1.85
N GLY A 155 2.52 0.87 2.19
CA GLY A 155 1.89 0.74 3.50
C GLY A 155 0.52 1.41 3.60
N LEU A 156 -0.05 1.30 4.79
CA LEU A 156 -1.34 1.88 5.13
C LEU A 156 -1.25 3.42 5.12
N LEU A 157 -2.18 4.07 4.42
CA LEU A 157 -2.34 5.51 4.40
C LEU A 157 -3.64 5.91 5.09
N THR A 158 -3.59 6.96 5.89
CA THR A 158 -4.79 7.60 6.42
C THR A 158 -5.56 8.31 5.30
N ILE A 159 -6.83 8.60 5.54
CA ILE A 159 -7.66 9.39 4.60
C ILE A 159 -7.04 10.76 4.34
N GLU A 160 -6.46 11.39 5.36
CA GLU A 160 -5.82 12.69 5.22
C GLU A 160 -4.55 12.61 4.37
N GLU A 161 -3.71 11.60 4.56
CA GLU A 161 -2.53 11.39 3.72
C GLU A 161 -2.91 11.18 2.25
N LEU A 162 -3.99 10.42 1.98
CA LEU A 162 -4.51 10.23 0.63
C LEU A 162 -5.02 11.54 0.02
N ARG A 163 -5.70 12.38 0.80
CA ARG A 163 -6.17 13.72 0.38
C ARG A 163 -4.99 14.61 -0.03
N VAL A 164 -4.01 14.74 0.87
CA VAL A 164 -2.83 15.57 0.64
C VAL A 164 -2.04 15.07 -0.57
N TRP A 165 -1.77 13.77 -0.62
CA TRP A 165 -0.99 13.15 -1.70
C TRP A 165 -1.66 13.29 -3.07
N SER A 166 -2.97 13.08 -3.14
CA SER A 166 -3.75 13.22 -4.37
C SER A 166 -4.17 14.65 -4.70
N ARG A 167 -3.83 15.60 -3.83
CA ARG A 167 -4.27 17.02 -3.93
C ARG A 167 -5.79 17.17 -4.00
N PHE A 168 -6.49 16.32 -3.25
CA PHE A 168 -7.94 16.39 -3.17
C PHE A 168 -8.36 17.56 -2.28
N ALA A 169 -9.08 18.54 -2.86
CA ALA A 169 -9.78 19.57 -2.12
C ALA A 169 -11.25 19.15 -1.96
N ALA A 170 -11.71 18.97 -0.73
CA ALA A 170 -13.13 18.73 -0.48
C ALA A 170 -13.94 19.95 -1.00
N SER A 171 -15.01 19.66 -1.73
CA SER A 171 -15.97 20.72 -2.10
C SER A 171 -16.62 21.24 -0.82
N ARG A 172 -16.52 22.54 -0.57
CA ARG A 172 -17.22 23.20 0.52
C ARG A 172 -18.68 23.42 0.14
#